data_92f1de35fa74d8e16c0ac0f350fe7150
#
_entry.id   92f1de35fa74d8e16c0ac0f350fe7150
#
_cell.length_a   1.000
_cell.length_b   1.000
_cell.length_c   1.000
_cell.angle_alpha   90.00
_cell.angle_beta   90.00
_cell.angle_gamma   90.00
#
_symmetry.space_group_name_H-M   'P 1'
#
loop_
_entity.id
_entity.type
_entity.pdbx_description
1 polymer ?
#
loop_
_entity_poly.entity_id
_entity_poly.type
_entity_poly.pdbx_seq_one_letter_code
_entity_poly.pdbx_strand_id
1 'polypeptide(L)'
;MLDFSLHGEKGKKEDKIQGLTPKERKVRFSENHTGQAVEERIKEYDMKKTDKAIEMVKYAIKCGVRFDYLLIDSWFTNAAFVKRITSRHIKCNPVGMIKLGKTRYQTPYGELTAKEIIRKLHKLGLCKHNATLKCTYCTIDVKYAVTTVRLFFCKRGRNGQWNGLLTTDMKLSFLKAYKVYSMRWATE
;
A
#
# COMPACT_ATOMS: atom_id res chain seq x y z
N MET A 1 11.19 13.40 -14.78
CA MET A 1 12.05 12.48 -13.99
C MET A 1 11.21 11.95 -12.86
N LEU A 2 11.14 10.63 -12.69
CA LEU A 2 10.51 10.03 -11.52
C LEU A 2 11.41 10.27 -10.31
N ASP A 3 10.84 10.67 -9.20
CA ASP A 3 11.56 10.82 -7.94
C ASP A 3 11.84 9.43 -7.35
N PHE A 4 13.00 9.26 -6.72
CA PHE A 4 13.38 8.03 -6.03
C PHE A 4 14.03 8.36 -4.69
N SER A 5 13.96 7.45 -3.76
CA SER A 5 14.54 7.63 -2.43
C SER A 5 15.29 6.39 -1.99
N LEU A 6 16.45 6.59 -1.39
CA LEU A 6 17.26 5.54 -0.77
C LEU A 6 16.91 5.45 0.72
N HIS A 7 16.56 4.24 1.16
CA HIS A 7 16.28 3.99 2.57
C HIS A 7 17.24 2.95 3.13
N GLY A 8 17.78 3.24 4.31
CA GLY A 8 18.47 2.26 5.10
C GLY A 8 17.49 1.28 5.74
N GLU A 9 17.67 0.00 5.50
CA GLU A 9 16.91 -1.03 6.20
C GLU A 9 17.71 -1.48 7.42
N LYS A 10 17.19 -1.16 8.62
CA LYS A 10 17.74 -1.71 9.87
C LYS A 10 17.15 -3.09 10.08
N GLY A 11 17.98 -4.11 10.19
CA GLY A 11 17.57 -5.44 10.62
C GLY A 11 16.95 -5.37 12.04
N LYS A 12 16.02 -6.26 12.35
CA LYS A 12 15.39 -6.35 13.68
C LYS A 12 16.33 -6.94 14.74
N LYS A 13 17.45 -7.54 14.34
CA LYS A 13 18.46 -8.14 15.20
C LYS A 13 19.79 -7.45 14.94
N GLU A 14 20.54 -7.16 15.98
CA GLU A 14 21.84 -6.48 15.89
C GLU A 14 22.85 -7.23 15.02
N ASP A 15 22.77 -8.55 14.99
CA ASP A 15 23.61 -9.45 14.19
C ASP A 15 23.18 -9.56 12.71
N LYS A 16 22.03 -8.97 12.34
CA LYS A 16 21.48 -8.96 10.97
C LYS A 16 21.13 -7.54 10.51
N ILE A 17 22.11 -6.67 10.58
CA ILE A 17 21.95 -5.29 10.08
C ILE A 17 21.92 -5.34 8.55
N GLN A 18 20.75 -5.10 7.98
CA GLN A 18 20.61 -4.84 6.55
C GLN A 18 20.78 -3.33 6.34
N GLY A 19 21.71 -2.95 5.50
CA GLY A 19 22.03 -1.55 5.22
C GLY A 19 23.25 -1.05 5.97
N LEU A 20 23.63 0.18 5.68
CA LEU A 20 24.81 0.81 6.29
C LEU A 20 24.55 1.22 7.73
N THR A 21 25.48 0.96 8.62
CA THR A 21 25.48 1.54 9.97
C THR A 21 25.61 3.06 9.88
N PRO A 22 25.18 3.83 10.90
CA PRO A 22 25.35 5.29 10.92
C PRO A 22 26.79 5.75 10.66
N LYS A 23 27.76 4.97 11.17
CA LYS A 23 29.22 5.24 10.99
C LYS A 23 29.66 5.01 9.55
N GLU A 24 29.32 3.85 8.97
CA GLU A 24 29.62 3.51 7.57
C GLU A 24 28.96 4.49 6.60
N ARG A 25 27.73 4.89 6.89
CA ARG A 25 27.01 5.89 6.11
C ARG A 25 27.73 7.24 6.11
N LYS A 26 28.15 7.72 7.30
CA LYS A 26 28.86 8.97 7.44
C LYS A 26 30.16 8.95 6.64
N VAL A 27 30.94 7.88 6.70
CA VAL A 27 32.16 7.69 5.92
C VAL A 27 31.83 7.68 4.41
N ARG A 28 30.91 6.82 3.99
CA ARG A 28 30.59 6.62 2.56
C ARG A 28 30.03 7.88 1.88
N PHE A 29 29.29 8.71 2.60
CA PHE A 29 28.74 9.95 2.05
C PHE A 29 29.63 11.17 2.25
N SER A 30 30.60 11.14 3.18
CA SER A 30 31.54 12.25 3.39
C SER A 30 32.76 12.19 2.47
N GLU A 31 33.16 11.00 2.01
CA GLU A 31 34.40 10.84 1.26
C GLU A 31 34.33 11.29 -0.20
N ASN A 32 33.15 11.37 -0.79
CA ASN A 32 33.04 11.52 -2.26
C ASN A 32 32.19 12.68 -2.77
N HIS A 33 31.37 13.35 -1.98
CA HIS A 33 30.51 14.42 -2.48
C HIS A 33 30.16 15.45 -1.40
N THR A 34 30.57 16.67 -1.59
CA THR A 34 30.08 17.86 -0.89
C THR A 34 28.97 18.50 -1.74
N GLY A 35 27.78 18.71 -1.18
CA GLY A 35 26.72 19.43 -1.85
C GLY A 35 25.33 19.15 -1.29
N GLN A 36 24.39 20.04 -1.54
CA GLN A 36 23.01 20.01 -1.05
C GLN A 36 22.29 18.67 -1.34
N ALA A 37 22.53 18.08 -2.52
CA ALA A 37 21.94 16.78 -2.89
C ALA A 37 22.39 15.63 -1.98
N VAL A 38 23.62 15.64 -1.51
CA VAL A 38 24.16 14.62 -0.59
C VAL A 38 23.53 14.77 0.80
N GLU A 39 23.43 15.99 1.30
CA GLU A 39 22.79 16.27 2.59
C GLU A 39 21.31 15.86 2.58
N GLU A 40 20.59 16.11 1.50
CA GLU A 40 19.21 15.68 1.33
C GLU A 40 19.09 14.16 1.35
N ARG A 41 20.00 13.42 0.69
CA ARG A 41 20.02 11.94 0.70
C ARG A 41 20.34 11.38 2.08
N ILE A 42 21.23 12.02 2.83
CA ILE A 42 21.51 11.61 4.22
C ILE A 42 20.26 11.78 5.10
N LYS A 43 19.53 12.89 4.95
CA LYS A 43 18.26 13.11 5.66
C LYS A 43 17.21 12.07 5.28
N GLU A 44 17.06 11.77 3.99
CA GLU A 44 16.12 10.76 3.49
C GLU A 44 16.37 9.37 4.06
N TYR A 45 17.64 9.01 4.29
CA TYR A 45 18.01 7.70 4.79
C TYR A 45 17.36 7.35 6.14
N ASP A 46 17.20 8.33 7.01
CA ASP A 46 16.58 8.15 8.33
C ASP A 46 15.06 8.37 8.34
N MET A 47 14.49 8.85 7.25
CA MET A 47 13.05 9.04 7.13
C MET A 47 12.31 7.70 7.05
N LYS A 48 11.09 7.68 7.60
CA LYS A 48 10.21 6.53 7.38
C LYS A 48 9.80 6.47 5.91
N LYS A 49 9.87 5.28 5.31
CA LYS A 49 9.45 5.04 3.91
C LYS A 49 8.06 5.61 3.59
N THR A 50 7.13 5.51 4.56
CA THR A 50 5.78 6.05 4.43
C THR A 50 5.74 7.57 4.38
N ASP A 51 6.62 8.26 5.12
CA ASP A 51 6.68 9.71 5.14
C ASP A 51 7.27 10.22 3.81
N LYS A 52 8.35 9.62 3.36
CA LYS A 52 8.94 9.96 2.07
C LYS A 52 7.98 9.70 0.90
N ALA A 53 7.27 8.57 0.90
CA ALA A 53 6.26 8.29 -0.12
C ALA A 53 5.15 9.37 -0.16
N ILE A 54 4.72 9.90 1.00
CA ILE A 54 3.78 11.01 1.05
C ILE A 54 4.37 12.30 0.42
N GLU A 55 5.65 12.59 0.70
CA GLU A 55 6.33 13.74 0.10
C GLU A 55 6.44 13.61 -1.41
N MET A 56 6.80 12.44 -1.91
CA MET A 56 6.88 12.16 -3.34
C MET A 56 5.52 12.35 -4.03
N VAL A 57 4.42 11.87 -3.42
CA VAL A 57 3.06 12.08 -3.94
C VAL A 57 2.70 13.58 -3.97
N LYS A 58 3.00 14.32 -2.89
CA LYS A 58 2.77 15.77 -2.86
C LYS A 58 3.58 16.52 -3.92
N TYR A 59 4.83 16.12 -4.08
CA TYR A 59 5.71 16.71 -5.09
C TYR A 59 5.19 16.45 -6.51
N ALA A 60 4.79 15.21 -6.82
CA ALA A 60 4.20 14.87 -8.10
C ALA A 60 2.95 15.72 -8.41
N ILE A 61 2.07 15.89 -7.43
CA ILE A 61 0.88 16.75 -7.56
C ILE A 61 1.29 18.21 -7.81
N LYS A 62 2.28 18.73 -7.07
CA LYS A 62 2.81 20.09 -7.23
C LYS A 62 3.40 20.30 -8.63
N CYS A 63 4.02 19.27 -9.20
CA CYS A 63 4.55 19.28 -10.57
C CYS A 63 3.45 19.08 -11.65
N GLY A 64 2.18 19.05 -11.27
CA GLY A 64 1.07 18.96 -12.22
C GLY A 64 0.78 17.53 -12.72
N VAL A 65 1.38 16.50 -12.12
CA VAL A 65 1.08 15.10 -12.47
C VAL A 65 -0.36 14.78 -12.09
N ARG A 66 -1.15 14.34 -13.06
CA ARG A 66 -2.55 13.94 -12.89
C ARG A 66 -2.65 12.42 -12.91
N PHE A 67 -3.35 11.86 -11.95
CA PHE A 67 -3.63 10.42 -11.86
C PHE A 67 -4.95 10.19 -11.13
N ASP A 68 -5.66 9.15 -11.52
CA ASP A 68 -6.93 8.76 -10.88
C ASP A 68 -6.71 7.92 -9.62
N TYR A 69 -5.68 7.07 -9.65
CA TYR A 69 -5.38 6.14 -8.57
C TYR A 69 -3.88 6.12 -8.24
N LEU A 70 -3.59 6.00 -6.95
CA LEU A 70 -2.26 5.71 -6.44
C LEU A 70 -2.15 4.22 -6.16
N LEU A 71 -1.32 3.51 -6.94
CA LEU A 71 -1.10 2.07 -6.75
C LEU A 71 -0.05 1.86 -5.67
N ILE A 72 -0.41 1.14 -4.61
CA ILE A 72 0.45 0.95 -3.44
C ILE A 72 0.62 -0.52 -3.10
N ASP A 73 1.81 -0.86 -2.62
CA ASP A 73 2.12 -2.18 -2.11
C ASP A 73 1.51 -2.39 -0.71
N SER A 74 1.45 -3.64 -0.29
CA SER A 74 0.99 -4.05 1.03
C SER A 74 1.76 -3.42 2.21
N TRP A 75 2.96 -2.90 2.00
CA TRP A 75 3.70 -2.11 2.98
C TRP A 75 3.05 -0.76 3.27
N PHE A 76 2.46 -0.15 2.27
CA PHE A 76 1.85 1.18 2.34
C PHE A 76 0.34 1.14 2.66
N THR A 77 -0.28 -0.04 2.72
CA THR A 77 -1.71 -0.16 3.04
C THR A 77 -2.02 -0.11 4.54
N ASN A 78 -1.18 0.52 5.35
CA ASN A 78 -1.49 0.77 6.76
C ASN A 78 -2.45 1.97 6.92
N ALA A 79 -3.21 1.97 8.01
CA ALA A 79 -4.26 2.96 8.26
C ALA A 79 -3.75 4.41 8.29
N ALA A 80 -2.56 4.64 8.85
CA ALA A 80 -1.97 5.97 8.95
C ALA A 80 -1.60 6.52 7.56
N PHE A 81 -1.01 5.70 6.69
CA PHE A 81 -0.69 6.08 5.33
C PHE A 81 -1.95 6.36 4.52
N VAL A 82 -2.94 5.44 4.55
CA VAL A 82 -4.22 5.61 3.84
C VAL A 82 -4.91 6.91 4.26
N LYS A 83 -5.00 7.19 5.58
CA LYS A 83 -5.57 8.44 6.09
C LYS A 83 -4.84 9.68 5.54
N ARG A 84 -3.52 9.65 5.45
CA ARG A 84 -2.71 10.80 4.99
C ARG A 84 -2.89 11.08 3.51
N ILE A 85 -2.87 10.06 2.65
CA ILE A 85 -3.01 10.24 1.19
C ILE A 85 -4.43 10.62 0.77
N THR A 86 -5.44 10.24 1.56
CA THR A 86 -6.84 10.64 1.33
C THR A 86 -7.21 11.97 1.97
N SER A 87 -6.28 12.60 2.68
CA SER A 87 -6.51 13.90 3.32
C SER A 87 -6.89 14.99 2.32
N ARG A 88 -7.50 16.07 2.81
CA ARG A 88 -7.94 17.22 1.99
C ARG A 88 -6.83 17.84 1.14
N HIS A 89 -5.57 17.70 1.58
CA HIS A 89 -4.40 18.29 0.90
C HIS A 89 -3.86 17.44 -0.25
N ILE A 90 -4.16 16.14 -0.27
CA ILE A 90 -3.62 15.20 -1.27
C ILE A 90 -4.74 14.67 -2.17
N LYS A 91 -5.87 14.25 -1.57
CA LYS A 91 -7.08 13.76 -2.27
C LYS A 91 -6.83 12.62 -3.25
N CYS A 92 -5.90 11.72 -2.94
CA CYS A 92 -5.64 10.56 -3.77
C CYS A 92 -6.53 9.39 -3.37
N ASN A 93 -6.99 8.63 -4.37
CA ASN A 93 -7.63 7.34 -4.17
C ASN A 93 -6.59 6.22 -4.29
N PRO A 94 -6.21 5.56 -3.18
CA PRO A 94 -5.33 4.41 -3.26
C PRO A 94 -6.05 3.17 -3.81
N VAL A 95 -5.31 2.38 -4.57
CA VAL A 95 -5.63 0.97 -4.81
C VAL A 95 -4.40 0.17 -4.38
N GLY A 96 -4.54 -0.62 -3.34
CA GLY A 96 -3.40 -1.29 -2.72
C GLY A 96 -3.69 -2.72 -2.28
N MET A 97 -2.66 -3.57 -2.36
CA MET A 97 -2.74 -4.92 -1.82
C MET A 97 -2.75 -4.88 -0.29
N ILE A 98 -3.59 -5.69 0.34
CA ILE A 98 -3.59 -5.87 1.79
C ILE A 98 -2.99 -7.21 2.19
N LYS A 99 -2.32 -7.24 3.34
CA LYS A 99 -1.86 -8.49 3.96
C LYS A 99 -3.02 -9.15 4.67
N LEU A 100 -3.23 -10.45 4.44
CA LEU A 100 -4.24 -11.26 5.14
C LEU A 100 -3.71 -11.69 6.53
N GLY A 101 -3.27 -10.70 7.31
CA GLY A 101 -2.63 -10.89 8.62
C GLY A 101 -3.56 -10.56 9.80
N LYS A 102 -2.96 -9.97 10.85
CA LYS A 102 -3.64 -9.66 12.12
C LYS A 102 -4.38 -8.31 12.11
N THR A 103 -4.29 -7.53 11.03
CA THR A 103 -4.98 -6.24 10.90
C THR A 103 -6.48 -6.45 11.03
N ARG A 104 -7.13 -5.63 11.89
CA ARG A 104 -8.57 -5.68 12.13
C ARG A 104 -9.28 -4.53 11.43
N TYR A 105 -10.50 -4.79 11.00
CA TYR A 105 -11.38 -3.86 10.31
C TYR A 105 -12.74 -3.86 11.01
N GLN A 106 -13.33 -2.68 11.20
CA GLN A 106 -14.69 -2.57 11.71
C GLN A 106 -15.65 -2.83 10.56
N THR A 107 -16.38 -3.93 10.66
CA THR A 107 -17.35 -4.40 9.66
C THR A 107 -18.77 -4.33 10.23
N PRO A 108 -19.81 -4.45 9.40
CA PRO A 108 -21.19 -4.62 9.89
C PRO A 108 -21.39 -5.87 10.79
N TYR A 109 -20.43 -6.79 10.79
CA TYR A 109 -20.48 -8.03 11.57
C TYR A 109 -19.55 -8.00 12.79
N GLY A 110 -19.05 -6.81 13.17
CA GLY A 110 -18.08 -6.62 14.24
C GLY A 110 -16.66 -6.40 13.74
N GLU A 111 -15.72 -6.41 14.66
CA GLU A 111 -14.31 -6.19 14.38
C GLU A 111 -13.64 -7.50 13.95
N LEU A 112 -13.24 -7.60 12.68
CA LEU A 112 -12.76 -8.82 12.06
C LEU A 112 -11.44 -8.59 11.32
N THR A 113 -10.60 -9.63 11.28
CA THR A 113 -9.44 -9.70 10.38
C THR A 113 -9.87 -10.02 8.96
N ALA A 114 -9.01 -9.77 7.98
CA ALA A 114 -9.30 -10.07 6.58
C ALA A 114 -9.69 -11.56 6.35
N LYS A 115 -9.02 -12.48 7.03
CA LYS A 115 -9.36 -13.92 6.95
C LYS A 115 -10.73 -14.26 7.54
N GLU A 116 -11.11 -13.61 8.64
CA GLU A 116 -12.43 -13.79 9.26
C GLU A 116 -13.52 -13.17 8.40
N ILE A 117 -13.27 -12.02 7.78
CA ILE A 117 -14.19 -11.38 6.81
C ILE A 117 -14.46 -12.36 5.65
N ILE A 118 -13.42 -12.89 5.02
CA ILE A 118 -13.57 -13.85 3.92
C ILE A 118 -14.44 -15.04 4.33
N ARG A 119 -14.15 -15.65 5.49
CA ARG A 119 -14.95 -16.78 6.01
C ARG A 119 -16.40 -16.39 6.26
N LYS A 120 -16.64 -15.22 6.83
CA LYS A 120 -17.99 -14.70 7.10
C LYS A 120 -18.77 -14.48 5.81
N LEU A 121 -18.17 -13.80 4.82
CA LEU A 121 -18.80 -13.52 3.54
C LEU A 121 -19.08 -14.81 2.75
N HIS A 122 -18.18 -15.78 2.82
CA HIS A 122 -18.38 -17.09 2.20
C HIS A 122 -19.56 -17.84 2.85
N LYS A 123 -19.63 -17.86 4.19
CA LYS A 123 -20.72 -18.48 4.94
C LYS A 123 -22.09 -17.84 4.65
N LEU A 124 -22.10 -16.53 4.37
CA LEU A 124 -23.30 -15.78 4.01
C LEU A 124 -23.68 -15.87 2.52
N GLY A 125 -22.95 -16.63 1.70
CA GLY A 125 -23.20 -16.73 0.26
C GLY A 125 -22.92 -15.45 -0.54
N LEU A 126 -22.15 -14.51 0.01
CA LEU A 126 -21.86 -13.22 -0.61
C LEU A 126 -20.63 -13.24 -1.55
N CYS A 127 -20.05 -14.40 -1.77
CA CYS A 127 -19.01 -14.60 -2.77
C CYS A 127 -19.62 -14.80 -4.15
N LYS A 128 -19.04 -14.14 -5.15
CA LYS A 128 -19.47 -14.18 -6.56
C LYS A 128 -18.36 -14.76 -7.42
N HIS A 129 -18.74 -15.34 -8.56
CA HIS A 129 -17.79 -15.78 -9.57
C HIS A 129 -17.65 -14.71 -10.66
N ASN A 130 -16.39 -14.43 -11.06
CA ASN A 130 -16.10 -13.58 -12.20
C ASN A 130 -15.52 -14.43 -13.33
N ALA A 131 -16.29 -14.59 -14.42
CA ALA A 131 -15.90 -15.43 -15.55
C ALA A 131 -14.65 -14.88 -16.29
N THR A 132 -14.54 -13.55 -16.45
CA THR A 132 -13.42 -12.91 -17.15
C THR A 132 -12.08 -13.19 -16.45
N LEU A 133 -12.04 -13.10 -15.13
CA LEU A 133 -10.83 -13.32 -14.32
C LEU A 133 -10.71 -14.77 -13.83
N LYS A 134 -11.71 -15.62 -14.12
CA LYS A 134 -11.80 -17.01 -13.65
C LYS A 134 -11.52 -17.13 -12.15
N CYS A 135 -12.17 -16.26 -11.35
CA CYS A 135 -11.94 -16.18 -9.91
C CYS A 135 -13.24 -16.08 -9.11
N THR A 136 -13.19 -16.53 -7.87
CA THR A 136 -14.21 -16.23 -6.87
C THR A 136 -13.80 -14.96 -6.14
N TYR A 137 -14.72 -14.02 -5.95
CA TYR A 137 -14.45 -12.78 -5.25
C TYR A 137 -15.57 -12.39 -4.30
N CYS A 138 -15.25 -11.59 -3.31
CA CYS A 138 -16.23 -10.92 -2.46
C CYS A 138 -15.78 -9.49 -2.16
N THR A 139 -16.75 -8.63 -1.84
CA THR A 139 -16.55 -7.20 -1.62
C THR A 139 -17.25 -6.79 -0.34
N ILE A 140 -16.62 -5.92 0.44
CA ILE A 140 -17.20 -5.35 1.65
C ILE A 140 -16.65 -3.95 1.90
N ASP A 141 -17.51 -3.05 2.35
CA ASP A 141 -17.12 -1.73 2.84
C ASP A 141 -16.93 -1.82 4.36
N VAL A 142 -15.81 -1.29 4.84
CA VAL A 142 -15.40 -1.39 6.24
C VAL A 142 -14.78 -0.07 6.71
N LYS A 143 -14.76 0.16 8.03
CA LYS A 143 -13.92 1.21 8.58
C LYS A 143 -12.52 0.66 8.89
N TYR A 144 -11.53 1.32 8.37
CA TYR A 144 -10.13 1.07 8.64
C TYR A 144 -9.57 2.25 9.42
N ALA A 145 -9.53 2.12 10.75
CA ALA A 145 -9.40 3.21 11.69
C ALA A 145 -10.50 4.27 11.42
N VAL A 146 -10.13 5.49 11.02
CA VAL A 146 -11.10 6.59 10.77
C VAL A 146 -11.53 6.70 9.30
N THR A 147 -11.01 5.87 8.40
CA THR A 147 -11.28 5.95 6.96
C THR A 147 -12.18 4.80 6.53
N THR A 148 -13.23 5.11 5.79
CA THR A 148 -14.02 4.07 5.11
C THR A 148 -13.27 3.58 3.89
N VAL A 149 -13.13 2.26 3.76
CA VAL A 149 -12.45 1.62 2.65
C VAL A 149 -13.27 0.46 2.12
N ARG A 150 -13.17 0.21 0.83
CA ARG A 150 -13.71 -0.97 0.18
C ARG A 150 -12.62 -2.02 0.07
N LEU A 151 -12.92 -3.21 0.56
CA LEU A 151 -12.07 -4.38 0.44
C LEU A 151 -12.61 -5.30 -0.64
N PHE A 152 -11.72 -5.73 -1.52
CA PHE A 152 -11.99 -6.78 -2.48
C PHE A 152 -11.11 -7.97 -2.12
N PHE A 153 -11.72 -9.14 -2.00
CA PHE A 153 -10.99 -10.38 -1.83
C PHE A 153 -11.21 -11.24 -3.06
N CYS A 154 -10.17 -11.85 -3.59
CA CYS A 154 -10.27 -12.73 -4.73
C CYS A 154 -9.40 -13.97 -4.57
N LYS A 155 -9.87 -15.07 -5.16
CA LYS A 155 -9.20 -16.37 -5.17
C LYS A 155 -9.35 -16.97 -6.56
N ARG A 156 -8.24 -17.33 -7.20
CA ARG A 156 -8.23 -18.02 -8.48
C ARG A 156 -8.23 -19.53 -8.27
N GLY A 157 -9.11 -20.22 -8.97
CA GLY A 157 -9.23 -21.66 -8.89
C GLY A 157 -9.67 -22.20 -7.52
N ARG A 158 -9.88 -23.50 -7.44
CA ARG A 158 -10.36 -24.16 -6.20
C ARG A 158 -9.32 -24.12 -5.08
N ASN A 159 -8.05 -24.34 -5.40
CA ASN A 159 -6.94 -24.43 -4.44
C ASN A 159 -6.09 -23.15 -4.35
N GLY A 160 -6.48 -22.08 -5.04
CA GLY A 160 -5.73 -20.82 -5.02
C GLY A 160 -5.76 -20.13 -3.64
N GLN A 161 -4.81 -19.27 -3.41
CA GLN A 161 -4.79 -18.42 -2.22
C GLN A 161 -5.67 -17.18 -2.39
N TRP A 162 -6.27 -16.75 -1.28
CA TRP A 162 -6.97 -15.47 -1.26
C TRP A 162 -5.99 -14.32 -1.30
N ASN A 163 -6.29 -13.31 -2.11
CA ASN A 163 -5.62 -12.02 -2.16
C ASN A 163 -6.63 -10.93 -1.85
N GLY A 164 -6.16 -9.83 -1.31
CA GLY A 164 -7.02 -8.70 -0.98
C GLY A 164 -6.51 -7.40 -1.54
N LEU A 165 -7.43 -6.57 -2.05
CA LEU A 165 -7.20 -5.18 -2.44
C LEU A 165 -8.03 -4.24 -1.57
N LEU A 166 -7.50 -3.04 -1.36
CA LEU A 166 -8.15 -1.96 -0.62
C LEU A 166 -8.24 -0.74 -1.54
N THR A 167 -9.36 -0.03 -1.46
CA THR A 167 -9.50 1.32 -2.06
C THR A 167 -10.37 2.21 -1.19
N THR A 168 -10.23 3.52 -1.36
CA THR A 168 -11.13 4.53 -0.78
C THR A 168 -12.19 5.00 -1.78
N ASP A 169 -12.09 4.61 -3.04
CA ASP A 169 -13.13 4.87 -4.04
C ASP A 169 -14.27 3.85 -3.91
N MET A 170 -15.37 4.29 -3.28
CA MET A 170 -16.56 3.46 -3.08
C MET A 170 -17.33 3.16 -4.38
N LYS A 171 -17.01 3.82 -5.50
CA LYS A 171 -17.61 3.57 -6.82
C LYS A 171 -16.81 2.55 -7.64
N LEU A 172 -15.59 2.24 -7.22
CA LEU A 172 -14.74 1.31 -7.94
C LEU A 172 -15.30 -0.12 -7.86
N SER A 173 -15.51 -0.75 -9.01
CA SER A 173 -15.92 -2.15 -9.10
C SER A 173 -14.73 -3.09 -8.92
N PHE A 174 -14.98 -4.35 -8.51
CA PHE A 174 -13.93 -5.36 -8.37
C PHE A 174 -13.10 -5.54 -9.64
N LEU A 175 -13.76 -5.68 -10.80
CA LEU A 175 -13.07 -5.89 -12.08
C LEU A 175 -12.16 -4.72 -12.44
N LYS A 176 -12.65 -3.48 -12.23
CA LYS A 176 -11.85 -2.28 -12.49
C LYS A 176 -10.70 -2.15 -11.50
N ALA A 177 -10.92 -2.40 -10.22
CA ALA A 177 -9.87 -2.39 -9.18
C ALA A 177 -8.75 -3.40 -9.51
N TYR A 178 -9.13 -4.61 -9.92
CA TYR A 178 -8.18 -5.64 -10.30
C TYR A 178 -7.37 -5.26 -11.54
N LYS A 179 -8.03 -4.75 -12.59
CA LYS A 179 -7.36 -4.28 -13.81
C LYS A 179 -6.40 -3.12 -13.52
N VAL A 180 -6.85 -2.13 -12.76
CA VAL A 180 -6.02 -0.98 -12.36
C VAL A 180 -4.81 -1.45 -11.56
N TYR A 181 -5.00 -2.32 -10.56
CA TYR A 181 -3.89 -2.81 -9.76
C TYR A 181 -2.90 -3.68 -10.56
N SER A 182 -3.38 -4.45 -11.54
CA SER A 182 -2.51 -5.29 -12.40
C SER A 182 -1.56 -4.47 -13.28
N MET A 183 -1.87 -3.20 -13.55
CA MET A 183 -0.98 -2.29 -14.29
C MET A 183 0.37 -2.08 -13.58
N ARG A 184 0.40 -2.27 -12.25
CA ARG A 184 1.65 -2.21 -11.47
C ARG A 184 2.68 -3.26 -11.91
N TRP A 185 2.23 -4.41 -12.43
CA TRP A 185 3.10 -5.49 -12.88
C TRP A 185 3.39 -5.44 -14.39
N ALA A 186 2.72 -4.57 -15.13
CA ALA A 186 2.92 -4.42 -16.56
C ALA A 186 4.12 -3.51 -16.90
N THR A 187 4.73 -2.90 -15.89
CA THR A 187 5.89 -2.00 -16.01
C THR A 187 7.21 -2.67 -15.60
N GLU A 188 7.17 -3.94 -15.23
CA GLU A 188 8.33 -4.81 -15.01
C GLU A 188 8.52 -5.73 -16.23
#